data_865f68e3ed2279f981d804ccae9f4ffd
#
_entry.id   865f68e3ed2279f981d804ccae9f4ffd
#
_cell.length_a   1.000
_cell.length_b   1.000
_cell.length_c   1.000
_cell.angle_alpha   90.00
_cell.angle_beta   90.00
_cell.angle_gamma   90.00
#
_symmetry.space_group_name_H-M   'P 1'
#
loop_
_entity.id
_entity.type
_entity.pdbx_description
1 polymer ?
#
loop_
_entity_poly.entity_id
_entity_poly.type
_entity_poly.pdbx_seq_one_letter_code
_entity_poly.pdbx_strand_id
1 'polypeptide(L)'
;AQPQGAAAMERVGTPAKGLPALEWLLWTRPMQPGTAACGYAHEVALDIAREAAAVAAEFARAAQTDWGAEEQQEASTQAMSEFVNQWVGGMERLRWAHMEKPLRAAQGSKAPEYPRSASQSTLAAWAATWQGLRSVTVQSASAAAPAPGTALVPLATYLRGKGQNLLADKLQQAVHKLDASLAQVQRAGVRGKAAIQQAAR
;
A
#
# COMPACT_ATOMS: atom_id res chain seq x y z
N ALA A 1 -24.59 22.95 0.45
CA ALA A 1 -23.58 23.40 1.40
C ALA A 1 -22.38 22.46 1.28
N GLN A 2 -21.16 23.01 1.33
CA GLN A 2 -19.95 22.18 1.38
C GLN A 2 -19.83 21.54 2.76
N PRO A 3 -19.37 20.27 2.84
CA PRO A 3 -19.02 19.69 4.13
C PRO A 3 -17.84 20.46 4.73
N GLN A 4 -17.97 20.88 5.96
CA GLN A 4 -16.92 21.56 6.71
C GLN A 4 -16.70 20.86 8.05
N GLY A 5 -15.44 20.58 8.36
CA GLY A 5 -15.03 19.91 9.58
C GLY A 5 -15.28 18.40 9.61
N ALA A 6 -14.75 17.74 10.64
CA ALA A 6 -14.72 16.28 10.78
C ALA A 6 -16.11 15.63 10.69
N ALA A 7 -17.07 16.12 11.48
CA ALA A 7 -18.43 15.55 11.53
C ALA A 7 -19.19 15.63 10.19
N ALA A 8 -18.88 16.62 9.35
CA ALA A 8 -19.44 16.72 8.01
C ALA A 8 -18.75 15.73 7.06
N MET A 9 -17.43 15.55 7.18
CA MET A 9 -16.65 14.60 6.38
C MET A 9 -16.98 13.14 6.69
N GLU A 10 -17.37 12.79 7.90
CA GLU A 10 -17.86 11.45 8.26
C GLU A 10 -19.08 11.02 7.45
N ARG A 11 -19.96 11.99 7.10
CA ARG A 11 -21.17 11.73 6.29
C ARG A 11 -20.90 11.68 4.78
N VAL A 12 -19.69 11.99 4.36
CA VAL A 12 -19.28 11.90 2.95
C VAL A 12 -18.98 10.45 2.61
N GLY A 13 -19.57 9.96 1.54
CA GLY A 13 -19.34 8.58 1.06
C GLY A 13 -17.88 8.35 0.65
N THR A 14 -17.37 7.15 0.90
CA THR A 14 -15.99 6.74 0.64
C THR A 14 -15.45 7.11 -0.77
N PRO A 15 -16.21 7.01 -1.88
CA PRO A 15 -15.69 7.39 -3.20
C PRO A 15 -15.37 8.88 -3.35
N ALA A 16 -15.95 9.72 -2.49
CA ALA A 16 -15.80 11.18 -2.57
C ALA A 16 -14.75 11.73 -1.57
N LYS A 17 -14.07 10.88 -0.81
CA LYS A 17 -13.03 11.27 0.14
C LYS A 17 -11.79 10.39 0.05
N GLY A 18 -10.75 10.71 0.84
CA GLY A 18 -9.48 10.00 0.83
C GLY A 18 -8.56 10.38 -0.34
N LEU A 19 -7.41 9.72 -0.42
CA LEU A 19 -6.36 10.03 -1.40
C LEU A 19 -6.81 9.99 -2.86
N PRO A 20 -7.64 9.02 -3.32
CA PRO A 20 -8.11 9.00 -4.71
C PRO A 20 -9.00 10.20 -5.08
N ALA A 21 -9.87 10.62 -4.15
CA ALA A 21 -10.73 11.79 -4.37
C ALA A 21 -9.91 13.08 -4.39
N LEU A 22 -8.94 13.22 -3.49
CA LEU A 22 -8.02 14.36 -3.48
C LEU A 22 -7.21 14.44 -4.78
N GLU A 23 -6.66 13.32 -5.25
CA GLU A 23 -5.96 13.27 -6.52
C GLU A 23 -6.85 13.71 -7.67
N TRP A 24 -8.06 13.16 -7.76
CA TRP A 24 -9.00 13.54 -8.81
C TRP A 24 -9.31 15.04 -8.80
N LEU A 25 -9.56 15.61 -7.63
CA LEU A 25 -9.81 17.05 -7.46
C LEU A 25 -8.62 17.90 -7.92
N LEU A 26 -7.38 17.49 -7.58
CA LEU A 26 -6.18 18.27 -7.87
C LEU A 26 -5.74 18.19 -9.34
N TRP A 27 -5.96 17.07 -10.03
CA TRP A 27 -5.40 16.82 -11.35
C TRP A 27 -6.40 16.84 -12.50
N THR A 28 -7.70 16.68 -12.24
CA THR A 28 -8.70 16.65 -13.32
C THR A 28 -9.43 17.97 -13.54
N ARG A 29 -9.36 18.89 -12.58
CA ARG A 29 -10.02 20.19 -12.67
C ARG A 29 -9.08 21.31 -12.25
N PRO A 30 -9.01 22.41 -13.00
CA PRO A 30 -8.32 23.61 -12.54
C PRO A 30 -8.98 24.08 -11.24
N MET A 31 -8.23 24.10 -10.16
CA MET A 31 -8.70 24.66 -8.90
C MET A 31 -8.11 26.05 -8.68
N GLN A 32 -8.98 26.99 -8.35
CA GLN A 32 -8.53 28.34 -7.96
C GLN A 32 -8.82 28.57 -6.48
N PRO A 33 -7.95 29.31 -5.76
CA PRO A 33 -8.18 29.73 -4.39
C PRO A 33 -9.55 30.39 -4.24
N GLY A 34 -10.23 30.12 -3.13
CA GLY A 34 -11.56 30.68 -2.82
C GLY A 34 -12.74 29.98 -3.51
N THR A 35 -12.51 29.02 -4.40
CA THR A 35 -13.60 28.26 -5.02
C THR A 35 -14.11 27.15 -4.10
N ALA A 36 -15.36 26.74 -4.34
CA ALA A 36 -16.00 25.61 -3.66
C ALA A 36 -15.19 24.32 -3.79
N ALA A 37 -14.59 24.06 -4.95
CA ALA A 37 -13.76 22.88 -5.22
C ALA A 37 -12.46 22.92 -4.37
N CYS A 38 -11.81 24.07 -4.26
CA CYS A 38 -10.63 24.26 -3.44
C CYS A 38 -10.94 24.05 -1.96
N GLY A 39 -12.05 24.62 -1.45
CA GLY A 39 -12.51 24.41 -0.08
C GLY A 39 -12.80 22.92 0.20
N TYR A 40 -13.42 22.20 -0.72
CA TYR A 40 -13.67 20.77 -0.56
C TYR A 40 -12.38 19.94 -0.56
N ALA A 41 -11.44 20.23 -1.46
CA ALA A 41 -10.14 19.55 -1.48
C ALA A 41 -9.36 19.78 -0.17
N HIS A 42 -9.44 20.97 0.40
CA HIS A 42 -8.85 21.27 1.72
C HIS A 42 -9.48 20.40 2.83
N GLU A 43 -10.82 20.28 2.88
CA GLU A 43 -11.49 19.41 3.86
C GLU A 43 -11.12 17.93 3.67
N VAL A 44 -11.02 17.45 2.44
CA VAL A 44 -10.55 16.08 2.15
C VAL A 44 -9.11 15.88 2.62
N ALA A 45 -8.23 16.87 2.42
CA ALA A 45 -6.84 16.79 2.90
C ALA A 45 -6.75 16.77 4.43
N LEU A 46 -7.56 17.61 5.12
CA LEU A 46 -7.65 17.59 6.58
C LEU A 46 -8.19 16.25 7.11
N ASP A 47 -9.17 15.66 6.42
CA ASP A 47 -9.71 14.35 6.76
C ASP A 47 -8.65 13.27 6.68
N ILE A 48 -7.90 13.21 5.57
CA ILE A 48 -6.75 12.30 5.40
C ILE A 48 -5.71 12.48 6.51
N ALA A 49 -5.40 13.72 6.89
CA ALA A 49 -4.43 14.01 7.93
C ALA A 49 -4.91 13.51 9.32
N ARG A 50 -6.21 13.66 9.63
CA ARG A 50 -6.81 13.13 10.87
C ARG A 50 -6.74 11.62 10.93
N GLU A 51 -7.15 10.92 9.85
CA GLU A 51 -7.09 9.47 9.74
C GLU A 51 -5.65 8.95 9.88
N ALA A 52 -4.70 9.60 9.19
CA ALA A 52 -3.29 9.22 9.28
C ALA A 52 -2.73 9.41 10.70
N ALA A 53 -3.11 10.50 11.39
CA ALA A 53 -2.70 10.74 12.77
C ALA A 53 -3.28 9.70 13.74
N ALA A 54 -4.54 9.29 13.54
CA ALA A 54 -5.18 8.24 14.33
C ALA A 54 -4.45 6.90 14.17
N VAL A 55 -4.17 6.50 12.92
CA VAL A 55 -3.41 5.28 12.62
C VAL A 55 -2.00 5.34 13.23
N ALA A 56 -1.30 6.47 13.11
CA ALA A 56 0.04 6.63 13.70
C ALA A 56 0.01 6.49 15.23
N ALA A 57 -1.02 7.03 15.90
CA ALA A 57 -1.18 6.90 17.35
C ALA A 57 -1.43 5.44 17.78
N GLU A 58 -2.22 4.67 17.02
CA GLU A 58 -2.43 3.24 17.28
C GLU A 58 -1.12 2.45 17.14
N PHE A 59 -0.36 2.68 16.06
CA PHE A 59 0.93 2.04 15.88
C PHE A 59 1.93 2.42 16.97
N ALA A 60 1.94 3.68 17.43
CA ALA A 60 2.80 4.12 18.53
C ALA A 60 2.46 3.39 19.84
N ARG A 61 1.17 3.14 20.12
CA ARG A 61 0.72 2.34 21.28
C ARG A 61 1.13 0.87 21.13
N ALA A 62 0.89 0.28 19.99
CA ALA A 62 1.27 -1.10 19.70
C ALA A 62 2.79 -1.33 19.83
N ALA A 63 3.61 -0.34 19.45
CA ALA A 63 5.07 -0.41 19.57
C ALA A 63 5.57 -0.40 21.02
N GLN A 64 4.75 0.04 21.97
CA GLN A 64 5.09 0.03 23.41
C GLN A 64 4.66 -1.25 24.13
N THR A 65 3.89 -2.11 23.46
CA THR A 65 3.43 -3.38 24.04
C THR A 65 4.58 -4.39 24.05
N ASP A 66 4.83 -5.01 25.20
CA ASP A 66 5.74 -6.17 25.28
C ASP A 66 5.03 -7.42 24.75
N TRP A 67 5.12 -7.62 23.44
CA TRP A 67 4.53 -8.76 22.75
C TRP A 67 5.15 -10.11 23.13
N GLY A 68 6.27 -10.11 23.89
CA GLY A 68 6.93 -11.32 24.37
C GLY A 68 6.46 -11.75 25.76
N ALA A 69 5.70 -10.92 26.47
CA ALA A 69 5.17 -11.24 27.78
C ALA A 69 4.19 -12.43 27.73
N GLU A 70 4.19 -13.27 28.76
CA GLU A 70 3.38 -14.50 28.80
C GLU A 70 1.87 -14.19 28.69
N GLU A 71 1.41 -13.14 29.35
CA GLU A 71 0.02 -12.66 29.29
C GLU A 71 -0.39 -12.11 27.92
N GLN A 72 0.56 -11.82 27.04
CA GLN A 72 0.32 -11.32 25.68
C GLN A 72 0.39 -12.42 24.60
N GLN A 73 0.59 -13.67 24.96
CA GLN A 73 0.79 -14.80 24.03
C GLN A 73 -0.34 -14.92 22.98
N GLU A 74 -1.59 -14.84 23.42
CA GLU A 74 -2.75 -14.93 22.53
C GLU A 74 -2.86 -13.69 21.63
N ALA A 75 -2.73 -12.49 22.21
CA ALA A 75 -2.75 -11.22 21.48
C ALA A 75 -1.60 -11.12 20.47
N SER A 76 -0.41 -11.60 20.81
CA SER A 76 0.76 -11.67 19.92
C SER A 76 0.51 -12.59 18.73
N THR A 77 -0.10 -13.75 18.96
CA THR A 77 -0.46 -14.70 17.89
C THR A 77 -1.50 -14.11 16.95
N GLN A 78 -2.51 -13.45 17.51
CA GLN A 78 -3.55 -12.77 16.73
C GLN A 78 -2.97 -11.60 15.91
N ALA A 79 -2.12 -10.77 16.51
CA ALA A 79 -1.45 -9.66 15.84
C ALA A 79 -0.57 -10.13 14.67
N MET A 80 0.18 -11.23 14.84
CA MET A 80 0.96 -11.83 13.77
C MET A 80 0.07 -12.36 12.64
N SER A 81 -1.03 -13.02 12.98
CA SER A 81 -2.00 -13.52 12.00
C SER A 81 -2.61 -12.37 11.19
N GLU A 82 -3.02 -11.29 11.86
CA GLU A 82 -3.55 -10.09 11.22
C GLU A 82 -2.50 -9.41 10.34
N PHE A 83 -1.26 -9.29 10.81
CA PHE A 83 -0.16 -8.75 10.01
C PHE A 83 0.05 -9.54 8.71
N VAL A 84 0.06 -10.88 8.77
CA VAL A 84 0.19 -11.72 7.57
C VAL A 84 -1.01 -11.55 6.64
N ASN A 85 -2.24 -11.49 7.18
CA ASN A 85 -3.45 -11.26 6.39
C ASN A 85 -3.43 -9.90 5.68
N GLN A 86 -3.02 -8.84 6.36
CA GLN A 86 -2.88 -7.50 5.77
C GLN A 86 -1.77 -7.46 4.70
N TRP A 87 -0.66 -8.15 4.94
CA TRP A 87 0.40 -8.27 3.95
C TRP A 87 -0.08 -9.01 2.69
N VAL A 88 -0.77 -10.15 2.83
CA VAL A 88 -1.39 -10.88 1.71
C VAL A 88 -2.42 -10.00 1.00
N GLY A 89 -3.29 -9.32 1.75
CA GLY A 89 -4.27 -8.38 1.21
C GLY A 89 -3.64 -7.24 0.42
N GLY A 90 -2.50 -6.72 0.88
CA GLY A 90 -1.70 -5.71 0.17
C GLY A 90 -1.17 -6.22 -1.17
N MET A 91 -0.64 -7.45 -1.21
CA MET A 91 -0.19 -8.13 -2.43
C MET A 91 -1.34 -8.33 -3.42
N GLU A 92 -2.46 -8.87 -2.95
CA GLU A 92 -3.67 -9.08 -3.76
C GLU A 92 -4.24 -7.76 -4.30
N ARG A 93 -4.22 -6.70 -3.51
CA ARG A 93 -4.67 -5.38 -3.95
C ARG A 93 -3.77 -4.83 -5.07
N LEU A 94 -2.44 -4.95 -4.93
CA LEU A 94 -1.50 -4.52 -5.96
C LEU A 94 -1.70 -5.35 -7.24
N ARG A 95 -1.77 -6.66 -7.13
CA ARG A 95 -1.97 -7.58 -8.26
C ARG A 95 -3.32 -7.35 -8.93
N TRP A 96 -4.42 -7.53 -8.18
CA TRP A 96 -5.76 -7.55 -8.73
C TRP A 96 -6.31 -6.14 -8.99
N ALA A 97 -6.43 -5.33 -7.92
CA ALA A 97 -7.14 -4.05 -8.04
C ALA A 97 -6.38 -3.02 -8.86
N HIS A 98 -5.04 -3.01 -8.75
CA HIS A 98 -4.23 -2.00 -9.41
C HIS A 98 -3.74 -2.41 -10.81
N MET A 99 -3.52 -3.69 -11.08
CA MET A 99 -2.96 -4.16 -12.36
C MET A 99 -3.97 -4.95 -13.19
N GLU A 100 -4.44 -6.09 -12.67
CA GLU A 100 -5.16 -7.09 -13.48
C GLU A 100 -6.59 -6.66 -13.82
N LYS A 101 -7.35 -6.15 -12.86
CA LYS A 101 -8.74 -5.71 -13.06
C LYS A 101 -8.87 -4.61 -14.11
N PRO A 102 -8.09 -3.50 -14.06
CA PRO A 102 -8.12 -2.48 -15.12
C PRO A 102 -7.71 -3.03 -16.48
N LEU A 103 -6.71 -3.93 -16.50
CA LEU A 103 -6.24 -4.54 -17.74
C LEU A 103 -7.30 -5.44 -18.39
N ARG A 104 -8.04 -6.22 -17.59
CA ARG A 104 -9.15 -7.08 -18.05
C ARG A 104 -10.39 -6.26 -18.45
N ALA A 105 -10.63 -5.13 -17.77
CA ALA A 105 -11.76 -4.26 -18.10
C ALA A 105 -11.55 -3.48 -19.41
N ALA A 106 -10.31 -3.34 -19.87
CA ALA A 106 -9.99 -2.70 -21.14
C ALA A 106 -10.36 -3.60 -22.32
N GLN A 107 -11.41 -3.25 -23.06
CA GLN A 107 -11.88 -3.99 -24.22
C GLN A 107 -11.52 -3.27 -25.52
N GLY A 108 -11.17 -4.04 -26.54
CA GLY A 108 -10.84 -3.51 -27.86
C GLY A 108 -9.65 -2.56 -27.85
N SER A 109 -9.83 -1.39 -28.44
CA SER A 109 -8.81 -0.33 -28.51
C SER A 109 -8.76 0.58 -27.27
N LYS A 110 -9.69 0.44 -26.33
CA LYS A 110 -9.73 1.26 -25.13
C LYS A 110 -8.49 0.96 -24.25
N ALA A 111 -7.79 2.04 -23.84
CA ALA A 111 -6.68 1.92 -22.91
C ALA A 111 -7.19 1.55 -21.50
N PRO A 112 -6.44 0.75 -20.73
CA PRO A 112 -6.77 0.48 -19.33
C PRO A 112 -6.77 1.78 -18.50
N GLU A 113 -7.76 1.92 -17.64
CA GLU A 113 -7.85 3.03 -16.68
C GLU A 113 -7.29 2.55 -15.33
N TYR A 114 -5.98 2.71 -15.14
CA TYR A 114 -5.32 2.35 -13.90
C TYR A 114 -5.57 3.37 -12.78
N PRO A 115 -5.54 2.96 -11.50
CA PRO A 115 -5.46 3.91 -10.39
C PRO A 115 -4.28 4.87 -10.57
N ARG A 116 -4.45 6.11 -10.14
CA ARG A 116 -3.45 7.19 -10.26
C ARG A 116 -3.15 7.64 -11.70
N SER A 117 -4.06 7.36 -12.64
CA SER A 117 -3.93 7.84 -14.03
C SER A 117 -4.12 9.36 -14.13
N ALA A 118 -4.93 9.97 -13.30
CA ALA A 118 -5.18 11.41 -13.28
C ALA A 118 -3.89 12.21 -13.02
N SER A 119 -3.09 11.79 -12.04
CA SER A 119 -1.78 12.38 -11.72
C SER A 119 -0.62 11.81 -12.54
N GLN A 120 -0.88 10.86 -13.45
CA GLN A 120 0.13 10.12 -14.22
C GLN A 120 1.15 9.37 -13.33
N SER A 121 0.81 9.10 -12.06
CA SER A 121 1.70 8.49 -11.08
C SER A 121 1.47 6.98 -10.89
N THR A 122 0.75 6.32 -11.79
CA THR A 122 0.42 4.88 -11.72
C THR A 122 1.66 4.01 -11.44
N LEU A 123 2.72 4.13 -12.23
CA LEU A 123 3.94 3.32 -12.08
C LEU A 123 4.68 3.63 -10.78
N ALA A 124 4.77 4.90 -10.42
CA ALA A 124 5.38 5.31 -9.15
C ALA A 124 4.59 4.78 -7.94
N ALA A 125 3.25 4.80 -8.01
CA ALA A 125 2.39 4.24 -6.98
C ALA A 125 2.56 2.72 -6.83
N TRP A 126 2.65 1.97 -7.93
CA TRP A 126 2.93 0.53 -7.90
C TRP A 126 4.29 0.23 -7.29
N ALA A 127 5.34 0.96 -7.70
CA ALA A 127 6.67 0.82 -7.14
C ALA A 127 6.70 1.12 -5.63
N ALA A 128 6.07 2.21 -5.19
CA ALA A 128 6.00 2.56 -3.78
C ALA A 128 5.22 1.53 -2.94
N THR A 129 4.08 1.03 -3.46
CA THR A 129 3.31 -0.03 -2.81
C THR A 129 4.14 -1.31 -2.67
N TRP A 130 4.83 -1.72 -3.75
CA TRP A 130 5.71 -2.88 -3.72
C TRP A 130 6.87 -2.68 -2.73
N GLN A 131 7.50 -1.52 -2.73
CA GLN A 131 8.59 -1.20 -1.79
C GLN A 131 8.15 -1.36 -0.32
N GLY A 132 6.97 -0.87 0.03
CA GLY A 132 6.37 -1.05 1.36
C GLY A 132 6.18 -2.54 1.71
N LEU A 133 5.54 -3.30 0.83
CA LEU A 133 5.31 -4.75 1.02
C LEU A 133 6.64 -5.53 1.08
N ARG A 134 7.58 -5.20 0.21
CA ARG A 134 8.90 -5.82 0.15
C ARG A 134 9.72 -5.60 1.43
N SER A 135 9.67 -4.39 1.99
CA SER A 135 10.43 -4.04 3.20
C SER A 135 10.07 -4.88 4.43
N VAL A 136 8.79 -5.28 4.54
CA VAL A 136 8.32 -6.18 5.60
C VAL A 136 8.51 -7.67 5.26
N THR A 137 8.86 -7.98 4.01
CA THR A 137 9.03 -9.37 3.52
C THR A 137 10.47 -9.84 3.60
N VAL A 138 11.40 -9.05 3.10
CA VAL A 138 12.83 -9.40 3.02
C VAL A 138 13.70 -8.22 3.42
N GLN A 139 14.83 -8.52 4.05
CA GLN A 139 15.82 -7.51 4.36
C GLN A 139 16.43 -6.96 3.06
N SER A 140 16.69 -5.65 3.01
CA SER A 140 17.48 -5.06 1.92
C SER A 140 18.91 -5.60 1.99
N ALA A 141 19.50 -5.92 0.84
CA ALA A 141 20.88 -6.39 0.76
C ALA A 141 21.90 -5.36 1.31
N SER A 142 21.54 -4.08 1.29
CA SER A 142 22.37 -2.98 1.82
C SER A 142 22.10 -2.63 3.29
N ALA A 143 21.08 -3.22 3.92
CA ALA A 143 20.76 -2.93 5.30
C ALA A 143 21.57 -3.83 6.24
N ALA A 144 22.16 -3.23 7.29
CA ALA A 144 22.71 -4.00 8.41
C ALA A 144 21.62 -4.85 9.05
N ALA A 145 22.01 -5.99 9.62
CA ALA A 145 21.07 -6.80 10.40
C ALA A 145 20.48 -5.93 11.53
N PRO A 146 19.14 -5.93 11.70
CA PRO A 146 18.54 -5.15 12.77
C PRO A 146 19.04 -5.63 14.13
N ALA A 147 19.37 -4.70 15.01
CA ALA A 147 19.70 -5.05 16.39
C ALA A 147 18.45 -5.64 17.08
N PRO A 148 18.61 -6.65 17.95
CA PRO A 148 17.47 -7.24 18.65
C PRO A 148 16.63 -6.19 19.38
N GLY A 149 15.31 -6.21 19.19
CA GLY A 149 14.36 -5.31 19.85
C GLY A 149 14.30 -3.88 19.31
N THR A 150 15.05 -3.52 18.25
CA THR A 150 15.15 -2.12 17.81
C THR A 150 14.64 -1.85 16.39
N ALA A 151 14.33 -2.88 15.59
CA ALA A 151 13.93 -2.71 14.21
C ALA A 151 12.96 -3.79 13.73
N LEU A 152 12.26 -3.49 12.65
CA LEU A 152 11.41 -4.45 11.95
C LEU A 152 12.21 -5.69 11.54
N VAL A 153 11.75 -6.87 11.98
CA VAL A 153 12.26 -8.15 11.52
C VAL A 153 11.44 -8.60 10.31
N PRO A 154 12.00 -8.64 9.10
CA PRO A 154 11.26 -9.09 7.91
C PRO A 154 10.79 -10.54 8.03
N LEU A 155 9.66 -10.87 7.39
CA LEU A 155 9.06 -12.21 7.43
C LEU A 155 10.04 -13.33 7.11
N ALA A 156 10.89 -13.17 6.09
CA ALA A 156 11.88 -14.19 5.74
C ALA A 156 12.90 -14.43 6.87
N THR A 157 13.32 -13.38 7.57
CA THR A 157 14.23 -13.48 8.73
C THR A 157 13.52 -14.14 9.91
N TYR A 158 12.28 -13.76 10.18
CA TYR A 158 11.44 -14.38 11.21
C TYR A 158 11.27 -15.90 10.96
N LEU A 159 10.94 -16.29 9.71
CA LEU A 159 10.80 -17.70 9.33
C LEU A 159 12.10 -18.50 9.54
N ARG A 160 13.25 -17.91 9.20
CA ARG A 160 14.56 -18.55 9.48
C ARG A 160 14.79 -18.74 10.98
N GLY A 161 14.49 -17.72 11.78
CA GLY A 161 14.58 -17.82 13.26
C GLY A 161 13.68 -18.91 13.87
N LYS A 162 12.58 -19.27 13.17
CA LYS A 162 11.69 -20.38 13.53
C LYS A 162 12.07 -21.71 12.85
N GLY A 163 13.23 -21.82 12.21
CA GLY A 163 13.69 -23.04 11.54
C GLY A 163 13.03 -23.32 10.19
N GLN A 164 12.17 -22.42 9.68
CA GLN A 164 11.42 -22.58 8.42
C GLN A 164 12.26 -22.10 7.20
N ASN A 165 13.49 -22.62 7.08
CA ASN A 165 14.45 -22.16 6.08
C ASN A 165 13.93 -22.31 4.62
N LEU A 166 13.34 -23.47 4.31
CA LEU A 166 12.80 -23.72 2.95
C LEU A 166 11.72 -22.71 2.57
N LEU A 167 10.83 -22.35 3.51
CA LEU A 167 9.79 -21.37 3.27
C LEU A 167 10.36 -19.96 3.10
N ALA A 168 11.35 -19.60 3.93
CA ALA A 168 12.05 -18.33 3.82
C ALA A 168 12.77 -18.17 2.47
N ASP A 169 13.42 -19.25 1.98
CA ASP A 169 14.09 -19.24 0.68
C ASP A 169 13.11 -19.13 -0.49
N LYS A 170 11.98 -19.84 -0.44
CA LYS A 170 10.89 -19.70 -1.43
C LYS A 170 10.33 -18.28 -1.46
N LEU A 171 10.12 -17.69 -0.30
CA LEU A 171 9.65 -16.32 -0.17
C LEU A 171 10.65 -15.32 -0.78
N GLN A 172 11.92 -15.47 -0.48
CA GLN A 172 12.99 -14.63 -1.03
C GLN A 172 13.10 -14.78 -2.57
N GLN A 173 13.00 -15.99 -3.10
CA GLN A 173 12.97 -16.23 -4.54
C GLN A 173 11.75 -15.59 -5.23
N ALA A 174 10.57 -15.66 -4.60
CA ALA A 174 9.36 -15.00 -5.11
C ALA A 174 9.53 -13.48 -5.16
N VAL A 175 10.11 -12.87 -4.12
CA VAL A 175 10.43 -11.44 -4.08
C VAL A 175 11.38 -11.05 -5.22
N HIS A 176 12.47 -11.79 -5.46
CA HIS A 176 13.39 -11.51 -6.56
C HIS A 176 12.72 -11.61 -7.95
N LYS A 177 11.83 -12.59 -8.14
CA LYS A 177 11.05 -12.71 -9.39
C LYS A 177 10.15 -11.51 -9.60
N LEU A 178 9.47 -11.06 -8.54
CA LEU A 178 8.58 -9.90 -8.62
C LEU A 178 9.37 -8.60 -8.82
N ASP A 179 10.52 -8.41 -8.15
CA ASP A 179 11.44 -7.29 -8.39
C ASP A 179 11.80 -7.19 -9.89
N ALA A 180 12.19 -8.32 -10.51
CA ALA A 180 12.53 -8.35 -11.92
C ALA A 180 11.32 -8.06 -12.83
N SER A 181 10.14 -8.61 -12.51
CA SER A 181 8.90 -8.39 -13.27
C SER A 181 8.45 -6.92 -13.20
N LEU A 182 8.48 -6.30 -12.03
CA LEU A 182 8.13 -4.89 -11.87
C LEU A 182 9.14 -3.96 -12.55
N ALA A 183 10.43 -4.31 -12.55
CA ALA A 183 11.43 -3.58 -13.33
C ALA A 183 11.14 -3.64 -14.85
N GLN A 184 10.61 -4.74 -15.35
CA GLN A 184 10.14 -4.82 -16.75
C GLN A 184 8.91 -3.95 -16.98
N VAL A 185 7.95 -3.93 -16.06
CA VAL A 185 6.77 -3.04 -16.14
C VAL A 185 7.19 -1.58 -16.16
N GLN A 186 8.15 -1.18 -15.32
CA GLN A 186 8.67 0.19 -15.31
C GLN A 186 9.27 0.60 -16.67
N ARG A 187 10.02 -0.28 -17.31
CA ARG A 187 10.59 -0.04 -18.66
C ARG A 187 9.54 -0.01 -19.76
N ALA A 188 8.55 -0.91 -19.69
CA ALA A 188 7.48 -1.02 -20.70
C ALA A 188 6.42 0.07 -20.57
N GLY A 189 6.32 0.70 -19.42
CA GLY A 189 5.31 1.72 -19.12
C GLY A 189 3.89 1.14 -18.95
N VAL A 190 2.92 2.00 -18.65
CA VAL A 190 1.51 1.61 -18.43
C VAL A 190 0.82 1.00 -19.66
N ARG A 191 1.42 1.13 -20.85
CA ARG A 191 0.94 0.50 -22.09
C ARG A 191 1.50 -0.89 -22.34
N GLY A 192 2.47 -1.33 -21.55
CA GLY A 192 3.13 -2.62 -21.68
C GLY A 192 2.28 -3.78 -21.17
N LYS A 193 1.15 -4.10 -21.81
CA LYS A 193 0.16 -5.10 -21.36
C LYS A 193 0.78 -6.44 -21.00
N ALA A 194 1.69 -6.97 -21.81
CA ALA A 194 2.35 -8.27 -21.58
C ALA A 194 3.20 -8.25 -20.29
N ALA A 195 3.99 -7.20 -20.06
CA ALA A 195 4.80 -7.05 -18.85
C ALA A 195 3.93 -6.95 -17.58
N ILE A 196 2.82 -6.21 -17.66
CA ILE A 196 1.86 -6.06 -16.55
C ILE A 196 1.17 -7.40 -16.25
N GLN A 197 0.76 -8.15 -17.28
CA GLN A 197 0.18 -9.49 -17.12
C GLN A 197 1.16 -10.48 -16.47
N GLN A 198 2.43 -10.40 -16.81
CA GLN A 198 3.46 -11.23 -16.21
C GLN A 198 3.71 -10.89 -14.75
N ALA A 199 3.75 -9.61 -14.39
CA ALA A 199 3.95 -9.16 -13.02
C ALA A 199 2.74 -9.46 -12.10
N ALA A 200 1.54 -9.61 -12.67
CA ALA A 200 0.31 -9.94 -11.94
C ALA A 200 0.09 -11.47 -11.73
N ARG A 201 0.97 -12.33 -12.24
CA ARG A 201 0.94 -13.80 -12.03
C ARG A 201 1.75 -14.21 -10.82
#